data_2397ba91a4777bc10c35c6560cdbaf7c
#
_entry.id   2397ba91a4777bc10c35c6560cdbaf7c
#
_cell.length_a   1.000
_cell.length_b   1.000
_cell.length_c   1.000
_cell.angle_alpha   90.00
_cell.angle_beta   90.00
_cell.angle_gamma   90.00
#
_symmetry.space_group_name_H-M   'P 1'
#
loop_
_entity.id
_entity.type
_entity.pdbx_description
1 polymer ?
#
loop_
_entity_poly.entity_id
_entity_poly.type
_entity_poly.pdbx_seq_one_letter_code
_entity_poly.pdbx_strand_id
1 'polypeptide(L)'
;MAEKKGNRALLEALVAEDARYIFGNPGSSEVPWLDVLPDYPSLNYVLVLHEAIGVAMADGYAWATGNPGVVSLHAAPGITHGLGNIFNAYYSRTPLVVLLGEQPSRLLNRDPFLGSELLQVAKPWVKWACRVTSADEIAYGVHRAFKEATDPPTGPALISIPRDYLDDAVKEEIPHALTRSLGKRVRPDREELRRAAEYLVRAKSPILLAGLQARQAGAVPLLIELADVLAIRLYDDSRYPSCLPTTHPFHLGTYNKSAGERADLLIVVGQSLFIERQIRDLALIPPGLAVIHIDADPRVIAKNHPVAAGLYGDPRACVEELLSAVRQLGGESLGPRAHERAREIEEEKARREDAKRKEMAEHWDRTPISTTRLVCELRQALPPNAIVIDEVSGSHGFLRRFFDFPEPGLHYLQTAGCLGWGLPAALGVKLASPEREVVAFVGDGSFLYYPQALWTACRYRIPVVAVICNNRSYLNDKIFLKLRGGPTAQQNRYETVDITEPNVDIVRCAQAVGAAGESVERPDALVPALKRALAEKRPAVVDVHIDPWEWGPHEM
;
A
#
# COMPACT_ATOMS: atom_id res chain seq x y z
N MET A 1 -11.22 38.79 -23.89
CA MET A 1 -10.49 37.69 -23.24
C MET A 1 -10.44 36.54 -24.24
N ALA A 2 -9.34 35.85 -24.37
CA ALA A 2 -9.29 34.65 -25.23
C ALA A 2 -10.32 33.63 -24.71
N GLU A 3 -11.02 32.98 -25.62
CA GLU A 3 -12.02 31.95 -25.30
C GLU A 3 -11.36 30.81 -24.52
N LYS A 4 -11.89 30.43 -23.33
CA LYS A 4 -11.39 29.34 -22.51
C LYS A 4 -11.63 28.03 -23.23
N LYS A 5 -10.58 27.18 -23.33
CA LYS A 5 -10.66 25.84 -23.94
C LYS A 5 -10.67 24.75 -22.89
N GLY A 6 -11.10 23.55 -23.28
CA GLY A 6 -11.16 22.38 -22.40
C GLY A 6 -9.81 21.99 -21.77
N ASN A 7 -8.69 22.20 -22.48
CA ASN A 7 -7.36 21.96 -21.93
C ASN A 7 -7.06 22.85 -20.69
N ARG A 8 -7.45 24.13 -20.72
CA ARG A 8 -7.32 25.01 -19.56
C ARG A 8 -8.32 24.67 -18.46
N ALA A 9 -9.56 24.30 -18.82
CA ALA A 9 -10.55 23.85 -17.84
C ALA A 9 -10.07 22.62 -17.05
N LEU A 10 -9.39 21.67 -17.72
CA LEU A 10 -8.77 20.52 -17.06
C LEU A 10 -7.73 20.94 -16.03
N LEU A 11 -6.75 21.78 -16.43
CA LEU A 11 -5.64 22.16 -15.55
C LEU A 11 -6.10 23.04 -14.40
N GLU A 12 -7.02 23.96 -14.64
CA GLU A 12 -7.63 24.80 -13.60
C GLU A 12 -8.41 23.97 -12.57
N ALA A 13 -9.14 22.95 -13.02
CA ALA A 13 -9.84 22.02 -12.12
C ALA A 13 -8.85 21.23 -11.26
N LEU A 14 -7.73 20.75 -11.82
CA LEU A 14 -6.68 20.07 -11.07
C LEU A 14 -6.01 20.98 -10.03
N VAL A 15 -5.74 22.24 -10.39
CA VAL A 15 -5.20 23.24 -9.46
C VAL A 15 -6.21 23.51 -8.33
N ALA A 16 -7.50 23.64 -8.65
CA ALA A 16 -8.55 23.85 -7.66
C ALA A 16 -8.70 22.68 -6.67
N GLU A 17 -8.33 21.47 -7.08
CA GLU A 17 -8.28 20.26 -6.23
C GLU A 17 -6.94 20.07 -5.51
N ASP A 18 -6.03 21.07 -5.50
CA ASP A 18 -4.68 21.04 -4.92
C ASP A 18 -3.82 19.89 -5.46
N ALA A 19 -4.05 19.44 -6.69
CA ALA A 19 -3.16 18.51 -7.34
C ALA A 19 -1.79 19.17 -7.53
N ARG A 20 -0.72 18.46 -7.14
CA ARG A 20 0.67 18.96 -7.28
C ARG A 20 1.46 18.22 -8.34
N TYR A 21 1.16 16.95 -8.54
CA TYR A 21 1.84 16.06 -9.46
C TYR A 21 0.83 15.35 -10.37
N ILE A 22 1.19 15.24 -11.64
CA ILE A 22 0.53 14.38 -12.62
C ILE A 22 1.60 13.39 -13.08
N PHE A 23 1.40 12.10 -12.80
CA PHE A 23 2.33 11.06 -13.23
C PHE A 23 1.84 10.47 -14.55
N GLY A 24 2.72 10.31 -15.54
CA GLY A 24 2.25 9.74 -16.80
C GLY A 24 3.31 9.50 -17.86
N ASN A 25 2.94 8.68 -18.83
CA ASN A 25 3.62 8.52 -20.10
C ASN A 25 2.72 9.16 -21.18
N PRO A 26 3.16 10.26 -21.85
CA PRO A 26 2.27 11.02 -22.70
C PRO A 26 2.06 10.35 -24.05
N GLY A 27 0.90 10.58 -24.62
CA GLY A 27 0.58 10.27 -26.02
C GLY A 27 -0.11 11.45 -26.70
N SER A 28 -0.62 11.22 -27.90
CA SER A 28 -1.22 12.29 -28.71
C SER A 28 -2.51 12.87 -28.11
N SER A 29 -3.23 12.13 -27.30
CA SER A 29 -4.45 12.61 -26.63
C SER A 29 -4.16 13.61 -25.51
N GLU A 30 -2.95 13.59 -24.96
CA GLU A 30 -2.52 14.48 -23.87
C GLU A 30 -1.90 15.79 -24.36
N VAL A 31 -1.46 15.83 -25.64
CA VAL A 31 -0.75 16.99 -26.22
C VAL A 31 -1.50 18.32 -26.01
N PRO A 32 -2.84 18.42 -26.17
CA PRO A 32 -3.51 19.73 -26.02
C PRO A 32 -3.38 20.35 -24.64
N TRP A 33 -3.37 19.59 -23.56
CA TRP A 33 -3.19 20.15 -22.23
C TRP A 33 -1.71 20.22 -21.80
N LEU A 34 -0.84 19.34 -22.33
CA LEU A 34 0.60 19.44 -22.09
C LEU A 34 1.20 20.72 -22.69
N ASP A 35 0.66 21.17 -23.83
CA ASP A 35 1.10 22.41 -24.50
C ASP A 35 0.86 23.66 -23.64
N VAL A 36 -0.22 23.69 -22.86
CA VAL A 36 -0.56 24.83 -21.99
C VAL A 36 -0.13 24.62 -20.52
N LEU A 37 0.42 23.46 -20.17
CA LEU A 37 0.88 23.16 -18.81
C LEU A 37 1.90 24.16 -18.24
N PRO A 38 2.82 24.74 -19.03
CA PRO A 38 3.76 25.76 -18.53
C PRO A 38 3.09 27.00 -17.92
N ASP A 39 1.82 27.28 -18.25
CA ASP A 39 1.05 28.37 -17.65
C ASP A 39 0.58 28.04 -16.21
N TYR A 40 0.76 26.80 -15.75
CA TYR A 40 0.31 26.31 -14.44
C TYR A 40 1.47 25.77 -13.60
N PRO A 41 2.37 26.63 -13.10
CA PRO A 41 3.63 26.22 -12.44
C PRO A 41 3.43 25.47 -11.10
N SER A 42 2.23 25.45 -10.56
CA SER A 42 1.88 24.64 -9.38
C SER A 42 1.69 23.15 -9.70
N LEU A 43 1.44 22.81 -10.97
CA LEU A 43 1.29 21.44 -11.45
C LEU A 43 2.61 20.94 -12.02
N ASN A 44 3.08 19.80 -11.53
CA ASN A 44 4.31 19.16 -11.98
C ASN A 44 3.99 17.88 -12.73
N TYR A 45 4.34 17.81 -14.01
CA TYR A 45 4.23 16.56 -14.76
C TYR A 45 5.48 15.71 -14.55
N VAL A 46 5.31 14.51 -14.06
CA VAL A 46 6.38 13.54 -13.86
C VAL A 46 6.33 12.50 -14.97
N LEU A 47 7.23 12.62 -15.93
CA LEU A 47 7.38 11.69 -17.02
C LEU A 47 7.89 10.33 -16.52
N VAL A 48 7.16 9.28 -16.85
CA VAL A 48 7.55 7.89 -16.60
C VAL A 48 7.74 7.14 -17.93
N LEU A 49 8.53 6.06 -17.92
CA LEU A 49 8.79 5.27 -19.14
C LEU A 49 7.85 4.08 -19.31
N HIS A 50 6.87 3.94 -18.43
CA HIS A 50 5.80 2.94 -18.50
C HIS A 50 4.65 3.38 -17.60
N GLU A 51 3.42 3.19 -18.04
CA GLU A 51 2.23 3.69 -17.36
C GLU A 51 2.04 3.10 -15.95
N ALA A 52 2.37 1.81 -15.78
CA ALA A 52 2.31 1.17 -14.46
C ALA A 52 3.23 1.86 -13.42
N ILE A 53 4.37 2.44 -13.85
CA ILE A 53 5.23 3.25 -12.99
C ILE A 53 4.48 4.48 -12.51
N GLY A 54 3.80 5.19 -13.43
CA GLY A 54 3.00 6.39 -13.11
C GLY A 54 1.89 6.09 -12.10
N VAL A 55 1.16 4.98 -12.31
CA VAL A 55 0.10 4.54 -11.38
C VAL A 55 0.67 4.21 -10.00
N ALA A 56 1.78 3.47 -9.92
CA ALA A 56 2.40 3.12 -8.64
C ALA A 56 2.99 4.35 -7.92
N MET A 57 3.56 5.32 -8.66
CA MET A 57 4.00 6.60 -8.09
C MET A 57 2.82 7.39 -7.51
N ALA A 58 1.70 7.47 -8.24
CA ALA A 58 0.48 8.12 -7.79
C ALA A 58 -0.09 7.44 -6.54
N ASP A 59 -0.06 6.11 -6.50
CA ASP A 59 -0.48 5.29 -5.36
C ASP A 59 0.38 5.58 -4.12
N GLY A 60 1.71 5.49 -4.23
CA GLY A 60 2.62 5.81 -3.14
C GLY A 60 2.48 7.25 -2.64
N TYR A 61 2.31 8.22 -3.55
CA TYR A 61 2.06 9.61 -3.21
C TYR A 61 0.76 9.79 -2.40
N ALA A 62 -0.33 9.16 -2.86
CA ALA A 62 -1.61 9.21 -2.18
C ALA A 62 -1.56 8.54 -0.80
N TRP A 63 -0.84 7.44 -0.64
CA TRP A 63 -0.66 6.81 0.66
C TRP A 63 0.06 7.69 1.67
N ALA A 64 1.05 8.46 1.21
CA ALA A 64 1.84 9.32 2.08
C ALA A 64 1.14 10.63 2.43
N THR A 65 0.38 11.20 1.50
CA THR A 65 -0.29 12.50 1.69
C THR A 65 -1.72 12.38 2.22
N GLY A 66 -2.41 11.26 1.95
CA GLY A 66 -3.86 11.12 2.15
C GLY A 66 -4.70 11.84 1.08
N ASN A 67 -4.06 12.55 0.14
CA ASN A 67 -4.71 13.23 -0.98
C ASN A 67 -4.71 12.32 -2.23
N PRO A 68 -5.64 12.48 -3.17
CA PRO A 68 -5.63 11.70 -4.39
C PRO A 68 -4.35 11.86 -5.21
N GLY A 69 -3.76 10.73 -5.62
CA GLY A 69 -2.73 10.72 -6.64
C GLY A 69 -3.34 10.88 -8.03
N VAL A 70 -2.74 11.71 -8.89
CA VAL A 70 -3.23 11.93 -10.25
C VAL A 70 -2.32 11.25 -11.25
N VAL A 71 -2.89 10.38 -12.10
CA VAL A 71 -2.16 9.72 -13.18
C VAL A 71 -2.82 9.98 -14.53
N SER A 72 -2.01 10.24 -15.56
CA SER A 72 -2.46 10.39 -16.94
C SER A 72 -2.07 9.18 -17.77
N LEU A 73 -3.04 8.59 -18.46
CA LEU A 73 -2.89 7.36 -19.26
C LEU A 73 -3.37 7.61 -20.68
N HIS A 74 -2.57 7.16 -21.66
CA HIS A 74 -2.87 7.36 -23.07
C HIS A 74 -3.69 6.23 -23.67
N ALA A 75 -4.97 6.47 -23.93
CA ALA A 75 -5.90 5.61 -24.67
C ALA A 75 -5.86 4.13 -24.22
N ALA A 76 -6.11 3.19 -25.12
CA ALA A 76 -6.14 1.75 -24.81
C ALA A 76 -4.79 1.20 -24.29
N PRO A 77 -3.63 1.51 -24.91
CA PRO A 77 -2.35 1.05 -24.37
C PRO A 77 -2.11 1.54 -22.95
N GLY A 78 -2.38 2.81 -22.67
CA GLY A 78 -2.13 3.41 -21.36
C GLY A 78 -2.92 2.75 -20.26
N ILE A 79 -4.23 2.56 -20.45
CA ILE A 79 -5.04 1.91 -19.42
C ILE A 79 -4.65 0.44 -19.23
N THR A 80 -4.38 -0.30 -20.32
CA THR A 80 -4.01 -1.72 -20.23
C THR A 80 -2.65 -1.93 -19.53
N HIS A 81 -1.66 -1.07 -19.81
CA HIS A 81 -0.36 -1.10 -19.14
C HIS A 81 -0.45 -0.68 -17.66
N GLY A 82 -1.33 0.29 -17.33
CA GLY A 82 -1.50 0.79 -15.98
C GLY A 82 -2.37 -0.09 -15.08
N LEU A 83 -3.17 -1.00 -15.68
CA LEU A 83 -4.26 -1.69 -14.99
C LEU A 83 -3.79 -2.52 -13.79
N GLY A 84 -2.60 -3.14 -13.85
CA GLY A 84 -2.06 -3.93 -12.74
C GLY A 84 -1.89 -3.12 -11.47
N ASN A 85 -1.37 -1.90 -11.58
CA ASN A 85 -1.20 -1.03 -10.41
C ASN A 85 -2.48 -0.27 -10.02
N ILE A 86 -3.44 -0.08 -10.96
CA ILE A 86 -4.81 0.35 -10.60
C ILE A 86 -5.49 -0.72 -9.74
N PHE A 87 -5.30 -2.01 -10.07
CA PHE A 87 -5.77 -3.13 -9.26
C PHE A 87 -5.17 -3.10 -7.84
N ASN A 88 -3.85 -2.85 -7.70
CA ASN A 88 -3.20 -2.66 -6.39
C ASN A 88 -3.86 -1.53 -5.61
N ALA A 89 -4.03 -0.36 -6.22
CA ALA A 89 -4.66 0.81 -5.59
C ALA A 89 -6.14 0.56 -5.21
N TYR A 90 -6.88 -0.19 -6.01
CA TYR A 90 -8.26 -0.56 -5.70
C TYR A 90 -8.36 -1.42 -4.43
N TYR A 91 -7.51 -2.44 -4.30
CA TYR A 91 -7.49 -3.31 -3.12
C TYR A 91 -6.96 -2.60 -1.87
N SER A 92 -6.00 -1.69 -2.04
CA SER A 92 -5.51 -0.82 -0.96
C SER A 92 -6.47 0.31 -0.61
N ARG A 93 -7.55 0.47 -1.41
CA ARG A 93 -8.49 1.59 -1.29
C ARG A 93 -7.79 2.94 -1.34
N THR A 94 -6.75 3.04 -2.17
CA THR A 94 -5.98 4.29 -2.34
C THR A 94 -6.77 5.24 -3.24
N PRO A 95 -6.98 6.49 -2.84
CA PRO A 95 -7.63 7.48 -3.69
C PRO A 95 -6.74 7.84 -4.87
N LEU A 96 -7.14 7.46 -6.08
CA LEU A 96 -6.50 7.85 -7.32
C LEU A 96 -7.49 8.55 -8.24
N VAL A 97 -7.02 9.55 -9.00
CA VAL A 97 -7.71 10.13 -10.13
C VAL A 97 -6.97 9.76 -11.41
N VAL A 98 -7.60 8.94 -12.22
CA VAL A 98 -7.06 8.47 -13.50
C VAL A 98 -7.64 9.35 -14.60
N LEU A 99 -6.79 10.17 -15.22
CA LEU A 99 -7.08 10.93 -16.42
C LEU A 99 -6.77 10.03 -17.62
N LEU A 100 -7.78 9.60 -18.34
CA LEU A 100 -7.63 8.71 -19.49
C LEU A 100 -7.90 9.49 -20.77
N GLY A 101 -6.86 9.71 -21.56
CA GLY A 101 -7.01 10.31 -22.88
C GLY A 101 -7.71 9.34 -23.83
N GLU A 102 -8.54 9.86 -24.72
CA GLU A 102 -9.30 9.06 -25.67
C GLU A 102 -9.23 9.66 -27.08
N GLN A 103 -9.54 8.86 -28.08
CA GLN A 103 -9.62 9.32 -29.47
C GLN A 103 -10.73 10.36 -29.64
N PRO A 104 -10.66 11.25 -30.67
CA PRO A 104 -11.68 12.25 -30.90
C PRO A 104 -13.10 11.68 -30.89
N SER A 105 -14.03 12.37 -30.25
CA SER A 105 -15.41 11.92 -30.03
C SER A 105 -16.12 11.44 -31.29
N ARG A 106 -15.89 12.11 -32.43
CA ARG A 106 -16.46 11.76 -33.73
C ARG A 106 -15.96 10.45 -34.32
N LEU A 107 -14.85 9.91 -33.80
CA LEU A 107 -14.26 8.66 -34.28
C LEU A 107 -14.62 7.46 -33.40
N LEU A 108 -15.11 7.64 -32.18
CA LEU A 108 -15.31 6.55 -31.21
C LEU A 108 -16.15 5.39 -31.74
N ASN A 109 -17.17 5.67 -32.55
CA ASN A 109 -18.02 4.65 -33.17
C ASN A 109 -17.48 4.11 -34.51
N ARG A 110 -16.21 4.39 -34.82
CA ARG A 110 -15.57 3.97 -36.09
C ARG A 110 -14.34 3.08 -35.84
N ASP A 111 -14.27 2.43 -34.70
CA ASP A 111 -13.13 1.58 -34.27
C ASP A 111 -11.77 2.26 -34.51
N PRO A 112 -11.53 3.45 -33.93
CA PRO A 112 -10.33 4.22 -34.22
C PRO A 112 -9.07 3.49 -33.71
N PHE A 113 -7.93 3.78 -34.34
CA PHE A 113 -6.63 3.32 -33.87
C PHE A 113 -6.43 3.68 -32.38
N LEU A 114 -5.99 2.74 -31.54
CA LEU A 114 -5.88 2.85 -30.09
C LEU A 114 -7.23 3.07 -29.36
N GLY A 115 -8.36 2.89 -30.06
CA GLY A 115 -9.68 2.90 -29.47
C GLY A 115 -10.05 1.54 -28.88
N SER A 116 -10.90 1.54 -27.86
CA SER A 116 -11.50 0.35 -27.25
C SER A 116 -12.62 0.79 -26.31
N GLU A 117 -13.33 -0.18 -25.72
CA GLU A 117 -14.27 0.05 -24.62
C GLU A 117 -13.54 0.38 -23.30
N LEU A 118 -12.83 1.52 -23.28
CA LEU A 118 -11.85 1.86 -22.24
C LEU A 118 -12.45 1.87 -20.84
N LEU A 119 -13.68 2.37 -20.69
CA LEU A 119 -14.36 2.37 -19.39
C LEU A 119 -14.68 0.95 -18.92
N GLN A 120 -15.03 0.04 -19.83
CA GLN A 120 -15.31 -1.35 -19.49
C GLN A 120 -14.05 -2.08 -19.01
N VAL A 121 -12.91 -1.80 -19.64
CA VAL A 121 -11.61 -2.37 -19.23
C VAL A 121 -11.26 -2.00 -17.79
N ALA A 122 -11.48 -0.75 -17.41
CA ALA A 122 -11.15 -0.26 -16.06
C ALA A 122 -12.21 -0.59 -14.98
N LYS A 123 -13.48 -0.77 -15.38
CA LYS A 123 -14.66 -0.88 -14.51
C LYS A 123 -14.50 -1.82 -13.31
N PRO A 124 -13.87 -3.00 -13.41
CA PRO A 124 -13.69 -3.89 -12.26
C PRO A 124 -12.81 -3.31 -11.14
N TRP A 125 -11.94 -2.36 -11.47
CA TRP A 125 -10.87 -1.88 -10.59
C TRP A 125 -10.93 -0.37 -10.30
N VAL A 126 -12.07 0.26 -10.59
CA VAL A 126 -12.34 1.66 -10.22
C VAL A 126 -13.69 1.78 -9.54
N LYS A 127 -13.80 2.69 -8.58
CA LYS A 127 -15.05 2.96 -7.88
C LYS A 127 -16.07 3.64 -8.78
N TRP A 128 -15.56 4.49 -9.66
CA TRP A 128 -16.36 5.33 -10.55
C TRP A 128 -15.58 5.59 -11.82
N ALA A 129 -16.29 5.62 -12.93
CA ALA A 129 -15.73 5.96 -14.22
C ALA A 129 -16.77 6.72 -15.06
N CYS A 130 -16.35 7.77 -15.75
CA CYS A 130 -17.18 8.44 -16.75
C CYS A 130 -16.34 8.88 -17.95
N ARG A 131 -17.05 9.09 -19.08
CA ARG A 131 -16.55 9.80 -20.27
C ARG A 131 -17.24 11.15 -20.31
N VAL A 132 -16.48 12.22 -20.45
CA VAL A 132 -17.04 13.54 -20.70
C VAL A 132 -17.63 13.61 -22.09
N THR A 133 -18.70 14.37 -22.30
CA THR A 133 -19.43 14.48 -23.56
C THR A 133 -19.28 15.84 -24.23
N SER A 134 -18.62 16.80 -23.57
CA SER A 134 -18.28 18.12 -24.11
C SER A 134 -17.11 18.75 -23.34
N ALA A 135 -16.55 19.83 -23.88
CA ALA A 135 -15.55 20.64 -23.17
C ALA A 135 -16.10 21.24 -21.87
N ASP A 136 -17.41 21.54 -21.82
CA ASP A 136 -18.07 22.14 -20.65
C ASP A 136 -18.09 21.20 -19.42
N GLU A 137 -18.05 19.88 -19.65
CA GLU A 137 -18.09 18.86 -18.60
C GLU A 137 -16.72 18.52 -18.01
N ILE A 138 -15.61 18.96 -18.61
CA ILE A 138 -14.26 18.53 -18.18
C ILE A 138 -14.00 18.89 -16.73
N ALA A 139 -14.20 20.17 -16.36
CA ALA A 139 -13.97 20.62 -14.99
C ALA A 139 -14.88 19.88 -13.99
N TYR A 140 -16.17 19.75 -14.31
CA TYR A 140 -17.12 18.99 -13.48
C TYR A 140 -16.66 17.53 -13.30
N GLY A 141 -16.25 16.86 -14.38
CA GLY A 141 -15.79 15.47 -14.35
C GLY A 141 -14.56 15.30 -13.46
N VAL A 142 -13.60 16.22 -13.51
CA VAL A 142 -12.42 16.22 -12.62
C VAL A 142 -12.84 16.34 -11.16
N HIS A 143 -13.64 17.35 -10.80
CA HIS A 143 -14.12 17.54 -9.43
C HIS A 143 -14.90 16.32 -8.93
N ARG A 144 -15.73 15.73 -9.81
CA ARG A 144 -16.47 14.51 -9.48
C ARG A 144 -15.53 13.33 -9.25
N ALA A 145 -14.46 13.16 -10.05
CA ALA A 145 -13.48 12.09 -9.87
C ALA A 145 -12.74 12.24 -8.53
N PHE A 146 -12.34 13.44 -8.14
CA PHE A 146 -11.74 13.71 -6.82
C PHE A 146 -12.69 13.36 -5.68
N LYS A 147 -13.96 13.78 -5.79
CA LYS A 147 -14.99 13.43 -4.81
C LYS A 147 -15.13 11.91 -4.66
N GLU A 148 -15.33 11.21 -5.78
CA GLU A 148 -15.53 9.75 -5.78
C GLU A 148 -14.30 9.01 -5.25
N ALA A 149 -13.09 9.47 -5.58
CA ALA A 149 -11.86 8.87 -5.08
C ALA A 149 -11.72 9.00 -3.55
N THR A 150 -12.14 10.14 -2.99
CA THR A 150 -11.96 10.47 -1.57
C THR A 150 -13.13 10.09 -0.67
N ASP A 151 -14.33 9.86 -1.19
CA ASP A 151 -15.46 9.42 -0.38
C ASP A 151 -15.26 7.98 0.10
N PRO A 152 -15.45 7.69 1.40
CA PRO A 152 -15.29 6.33 1.91
C PRO A 152 -16.33 5.34 1.34
N PRO A 153 -15.93 4.09 1.06
CA PRO A 153 -14.57 3.60 1.02
C PRO A 153 -13.78 4.23 -0.14
N THR A 154 -12.59 4.79 0.15
CA THR A 154 -11.76 5.47 -0.85
C THR A 154 -11.27 4.50 -1.94
N GLY A 155 -10.80 5.00 -3.07
CA GLY A 155 -10.29 4.16 -4.15
C GLY A 155 -10.16 4.90 -5.49
N PRO A 156 -9.69 4.22 -6.55
CA PRO A 156 -9.51 4.84 -7.86
C PRO A 156 -10.81 5.31 -8.50
N ALA A 157 -10.79 6.50 -9.09
CA ALA A 157 -11.83 7.05 -9.95
C ALA A 157 -11.22 7.43 -11.31
N LEU A 158 -11.98 7.23 -12.40
CA LEU A 158 -11.50 7.44 -13.75
C LEU A 158 -12.38 8.42 -14.51
N ILE A 159 -11.74 9.36 -15.18
CA ILE A 159 -12.38 10.26 -16.16
C ILE A 159 -11.73 10.05 -17.52
N SER A 160 -12.53 9.69 -18.54
CA SER A 160 -12.09 9.60 -19.92
C SER A 160 -12.43 10.87 -20.68
N ILE A 161 -11.44 11.42 -21.39
CA ILE A 161 -11.53 12.71 -22.04
C ILE A 161 -11.20 12.56 -23.53
N PRO A 162 -12.20 12.59 -24.43
CA PRO A 162 -11.96 12.68 -25.87
C PRO A 162 -11.11 13.89 -26.22
N ARG A 163 -10.08 13.66 -27.06
CA ARG A 163 -9.05 14.66 -27.36
C ARG A 163 -9.60 15.98 -27.91
N ASP A 164 -10.60 15.91 -28.79
CA ASP A 164 -11.21 17.09 -29.43
C ASP A 164 -11.83 18.04 -28.44
N TYR A 165 -12.39 17.55 -27.33
CA TYR A 165 -12.96 18.41 -26.28
C TYR A 165 -11.90 19.24 -25.54
N LEU A 166 -10.64 18.83 -25.57
CA LEU A 166 -9.55 19.64 -25.00
C LEU A 166 -9.24 20.87 -25.86
N ASP A 167 -9.47 20.81 -27.16
CA ASP A 167 -9.29 21.92 -28.10
C ASP A 167 -10.54 22.76 -28.28
N ASP A 168 -11.72 22.22 -27.93
CA ASP A 168 -13.01 22.91 -28.04
C ASP A 168 -13.15 24.03 -26.99
N ALA A 169 -13.91 25.07 -27.37
CA ALA A 169 -14.25 26.14 -26.46
C ALA A 169 -15.21 25.68 -25.37
N VAL A 170 -14.99 26.12 -24.15
CA VAL A 170 -15.93 26.01 -23.04
C VAL A 170 -16.98 27.10 -23.22
N LYS A 171 -18.19 26.72 -23.55
CA LYS A 171 -19.31 27.63 -23.82
C LYS A 171 -20.03 28.02 -22.54
N GLU A 172 -20.28 27.04 -21.69
CA GLU A 172 -20.96 27.19 -20.42
C GLU A 172 -20.23 26.34 -19.36
N GLU A 173 -19.60 26.99 -18.40
CA GLU A 173 -18.93 26.31 -17.31
C GLU A 173 -19.98 25.75 -16.37
N ILE A 174 -20.02 24.42 -16.24
CA ILE A 174 -20.94 23.76 -15.29
C ILE A 174 -20.48 24.09 -13.88
N PRO A 175 -21.32 24.81 -13.10
CA PRO A 175 -20.97 25.18 -11.74
C PRO A 175 -20.68 23.95 -10.90
N HIS A 176 -19.56 23.96 -10.21
CA HIS A 176 -19.21 22.91 -9.24
C HIS A 176 -18.97 23.56 -7.88
N ALA A 177 -19.51 22.93 -6.87
CA ALA A 177 -19.16 23.28 -5.50
C ALA A 177 -17.94 22.47 -5.11
N LEU A 178 -16.84 23.13 -4.77
CA LEU A 178 -15.70 22.50 -4.09
C LEU A 178 -16.14 22.10 -2.68
N THR A 179 -16.95 21.06 -2.58
CA THR A 179 -17.44 20.57 -1.29
C THR A 179 -16.51 19.50 -0.75
N ARG A 180 -15.39 19.91 -0.17
CA ARG A 180 -14.55 19.04 0.66
C ARG A 180 -15.12 18.81 2.06
N SER A 181 -16.26 19.41 2.39
CA SER A 181 -16.80 19.47 3.76
C SER A 181 -18.04 18.63 4.00
N LEU A 182 -18.17 17.48 3.36
CA LEU A 182 -19.11 16.49 3.87
C LEU A 182 -18.60 16.02 5.23
N GLY A 183 -19.43 16.09 6.25
CA GLY A 183 -19.17 15.42 7.52
C GLY A 183 -19.03 13.93 7.28
N LYS A 184 -17.81 13.52 6.90
CA LYS A 184 -17.50 12.14 6.43
C LYS A 184 -17.51 11.10 7.55
N ARG A 185 -17.70 11.51 8.83
CA ARG A 185 -17.65 10.62 9.97
C ARG A 185 -19.03 10.06 10.28
N VAL A 186 -19.40 9.00 9.55
CA VAL A 186 -20.59 8.20 9.86
C VAL A 186 -20.37 7.50 11.21
N ARG A 187 -21.33 7.64 12.13
CA ARG A 187 -21.29 7.01 13.45
C ARG A 187 -21.99 5.66 13.39
N PRO A 188 -21.58 4.69 14.23
CA PRO A 188 -22.17 3.35 14.23
C PRO A 188 -23.58 3.35 14.81
N ASP A 189 -24.32 2.29 14.51
CA ASP A 189 -25.58 2.01 15.18
C ASP A 189 -25.39 1.82 16.69
N ARG A 190 -26.32 2.39 17.49
CA ARG A 190 -26.19 2.40 18.96
C ARG A 190 -26.32 1.01 19.59
N GLU A 191 -27.14 0.14 19.03
CA GLU A 191 -27.33 -1.20 19.57
C GLU A 191 -26.11 -2.07 19.28
N GLU A 192 -25.59 -2.01 18.06
CA GLU A 192 -24.35 -2.69 17.69
C GLU A 192 -23.15 -2.17 18.49
N LEU A 193 -23.08 -0.87 18.74
CA LEU A 193 -22.04 -0.25 19.57
C LEU A 193 -22.10 -0.79 21.02
N ARG A 194 -23.31 -0.83 21.62
CA ARG A 194 -23.52 -1.37 22.97
C ARG A 194 -23.10 -2.84 23.03
N ARG A 195 -23.50 -3.64 22.04
CA ARG A 195 -23.12 -5.05 21.92
C ARG A 195 -21.63 -5.23 21.85
N ALA A 196 -20.92 -4.46 21.00
CA ALA A 196 -19.47 -4.48 20.89
C ALA A 196 -18.78 -4.14 22.23
N ALA A 197 -19.27 -3.10 22.92
CA ALA A 197 -18.74 -2.71 24.22
C ALA A 197 -18.93 -3.79 25.30
N GLU A 198 -20.08 -4.49 25.31
CA GLU A 198 -20.34 -5.62 26.21
C GLU A 198 -19.37 -6.79 25.97
N TYR A 199 -19.09 -7.13 24.69
CA TYR A 199 -18.09 -8.15 24.36
C TYR A 199 -16.70 -7.75 24.88
N LEU A 200 -16.29 -6.50 24.66
CA LEU A 200 -14.98 -5.99 25.10
C LEU A 200 -14.82 -6.03 26.62
N VAL A 201 -15.82 -5.57 27.37
CA VAL A 201 -15.78 -5.56 28.84
C VAL A 201 -15.71 -6.98 29.42
N ARG A 202 -16.34 -7.96 28.77
CA ARG A 202 -16.36 -9.37 29.20
C ARG A 202 -15.15 -10.17 28.76
N ALA A 203 -14.46 -9.73 27.70
CA ALA A 203 -13.36 -10.47 27.09
C ALA A 203 -12.23 -10.75 28.10
N LYS A 204 -11.70 -11.97 28.04
CA LYS A 204 -10.57 -12.42 28.86
C LYS A 204 -9.23 -12.30 28.11
N SER A 205 -9.25 -12.56 26.82
CA SER A 205 -8.06 -12.56 25.94
C SER A 205 -8.34 -11.87 24.59
N PRO A 206 -8.65 -10.55 24.60
CA PRO A 206 -8.94 -9.82 23.37
C PRO A 206 -7.68 -9.60 22.53
N ILE A 207 -7.88 -9.63 21.19
CA ILE A 207 -6.87 -9.31 20.18
C ILE A 207 -7.42 -8.18 19.30
N LEU A 208 -6.53 -7.27 18.85
CA LEU A 208 -6.83 -6.17 17.94
C LEU A 208 -5.92 -6.20 16.72
N LEU A 209 -6.55 -6.10 15.54
CA LEU A 209 -5.93 -5.87 14.24
C LEU A 209 -6.39 -4.53 13.68
N ALA A 210 -5.46 -3.73 13.17
CA ALA A 210 -5.78 -2.47 12.52
C ALA A 210 -5.25 -2.46 11.09
N GLY A 211 -6.11 -2.08 10.15
CA GLY A 211 -5.77 -1.96 8.75
C GLY A 211 -5.54 -0.51 8.29
N LEU A 212 -5.29 -0.40 6.99
CA LEU A 212 -4.93 0.86 6.35
C LEU A 212 -5.98 1.96 6.57
N GLN A 213 -7.27 1.63 6.55
CA GLN A 213 -8.33 2.63 6.73
C GLN A 213 -8.44 3.13 8.16
N ALA A 214 -8.11 2.31 9.17
CA ALA A 214 -7.99 2.79 10.54
C ALA A 214 -6.89 3.86 10.66
N ARG A 215 -5.76 3.65 9.95
CA ARG A 215 -4.67 4.64 9.86
C ARG A 215 -5.13 5.90 9.11
N GLN A 216 -5.73 5.76 7.93
CA GLN A 216 -6.18 6.87 7.10
C GLN A 216 -7.25 7.73 7.80
N ALA A 217 -8.16 7.09 8.55
CA ALA A 217 -9.16 7.79 9.36
C ALA A 217 -8.56 8.47 10.61
N GLY A 218 -7.29 8.24 10.93
CA GLY A 218 -6.65 8.73 12.15
C GLY A 218 -7.18 8.06 13.43
N ALA A 219 -7.59 6.79 13.34
CA ALA A 219 -8.12 6.01 14.49
C ALA A 219 -7.02 5.41 15.37
N VAL A 220 -5.78 5.30 14.89
CA VAL A 220 -4.70 4.59 15.59
C VAL A 220 -4.45 5.08 17.02
N PRO A 221 -4.38 6.39 17.31
CA PRO A 221 -4.21 6.84 18.71
C PRO A 221 -5.33 6.36 19.64
N LEU A 222 -6.57 6.32 19.19
CA LEU A 222 -7.71 5.83 19.96
C LEU A 222 -7.70 4.30 20.11
N LEU A 223 -7.17 3.58 19.12
CA LEU A 223 -6.97 2.12 19.21
C LEU A 223 -5.88 1.77 20.24
N ILE A 224 -4.82 2.54 20.31
CA ILE A 224 -3.79 2.40 21.34
C ILE A 224 -4.38 2.69 22.71
N GLU A 225 -5.14 3.79 22.86
CA GLU A 225 -5.82 4.12 24.12
C GLU A 225 -6.80 3.01 24.55
N LEU A 226 -7.56 2.42 23.61
CA LEU A 226 -8.44 1.28 23.88
C LEU A 226 -7.64 0.05 24.34
N ALA A 227 -6.49 -0.20 23.68
CA ALA A 227 -5.59 -1.28 24.04
C ALA A 227 -4.99 -1.10 25.43
N ASP A 228 -4.62 0.11 25.80
CA ASP A 228 -4.07 0.43 27.14
C ASP A 228 -5.14 0.26 28.22
N VAL A 229 -6.35 0.78 28.00
CA VAL A 229 -7.46 0.69 28.97
C VAL A 229 -7.84 -0.76 29.27
N LEU A 230 -7.79 -1.63 28.28
CA LEU A 230 -8.24 -3.02 28.40
C LEU A 230 -7.10 -4.05 28.40
N ALA A 231 -5.86 -3.66 28.25
CA ALA A 231 -4.70 -4.52 27.95
C ALA A 231 -5.01 -5.52 26.82
N ILE A 232 -5.21 -4.99 25.61
CA ILE A 232 -5.52 -5.78 24.42
C ILE A 232 -4.21 -6.17 23.70
N ARG A 233 -4.07 -7.44 23.33
CA ARG A 233 -2.96 -7.91 22.50
C ARG A 233 -3.07 -7.32 21.09
N LEU A 234 -2.03 -6.63 20.65
CA LEU A 234 -1.94 -6.02 19.32
C LEU A 234 -1.18 -6.95 18.37
N TYR A 235 -1.71 -7.12 17.18
CA TYR A 235 -1.07 -7.89 16.13
C TYR A 235 -1.21 -7.17 14.77
N ASP A 236 -0.26 -7.45 13.86
CA ASP A 236 -0.40 -7.11 12.45
C ASP A 236 -1.06 -8.27 11.68
N ASP A 237 -1.85 -7.95 10.66
CA ASP A 237 -2.22 -8.92 9.63
C ASP A 237 -1.10 -8.98 8.58
N SER A 238 -0.62 -10.17 8.24
CA SER A 238 0.50 -10.36 7.29
C SER A 238 0.25 -9.78 5.89
N ARG A 239 -0.99 -9.44 5.56
CA ARG A 239 -1.40 -8.95 4.23
C ARG A 239 -1.58 -7.44 4.13
N TYR A 240 -1.42 -6.76 5.25
CA TYR A 240 -1.52 -5.30 5.34
C TYR A 240 -0.23 -4.71 5.92
N PRO A 241 0.11 -3.45 5.65
CA PRO A 241 1.24 -2.80 6.31
C PRO A 241 1.05 -2.75 7.83
N SER A 242 2.13 -2.63 8.58
CA SER A 242 2.05 -2.38 10.03
C SER A 242 1.38 -1.04 10.28
N CYS A 243 0.15 -1.08 10.78
CA CYS A 243 -0.66 0.11 11.06
C CYS A 243 -0.63 0.52 12.53
N LEU A 244 -0.17 -0.37 13.41
CA LEU A 244 0.05 -0.13 14.83
C LEU A 244 1.55 0.01 15.13
N PRO A 245 1.96 0.77 16.16
CA PRO A 245 3.36 0.82 16.59
C PRO A 245 3.86 -0.56 17.02
N THR A 246 4.82 -1.14 16.30
CA THR A 246 5.34 -2.49 16.63
C THR A 246 6.17 -2.48 17.92
N THR A 247 6.63 -1.31 18.34
CA THR A 247 7.34 -1.10 19.60
C THR A 247 6.43 -1.04 20.83
N HIS A 248 5.10 -0.96 20.66
CA HIS A 248 4.15 -0.93 21.76
C HIS A 248 4.32 -2.16 22.68
N PRO A 249 4.24 -2.03 24.03
CA PRO A 249 4.39 -3.16 24.96
C PRO A 249 3.47 -4.33 24.67
N PHE A 250 2.27 -4.08 24.18
CA PHE A 250 1.26 -5.10 23.89
C PHE A 250 1.30 -5.63 22.45
N HIS A 251 2.22 -5.15 21.61
CA HIS A 251 2.37 -5.64 20.24
C HIS A 251 3.18 -6.94 20.21
N LEU A 252 2.59 -8.01 19.70
CA LEU A 252 3.13 -9.37 19.74
C LEU A 252 3.55 -9.92 18.36
N GLY A 253 3.60 -9.08 17.33
CA GLY A 253 4.01 -9.46 15.98
C GLY A 253 2.83 -9.73 15.05
N THR A 254 2.96 -10.73 14.16
CA THR A 254 1.93 -11.07 13.17
C THR A 254 0.90 -12.03 13.74
N TYR A 255 -0.38 -11.79 13.44
CA TYR A 255 -1.48 -12.67 13.82
C TYR A 255 -1.39 -14.01 13.10
N ASN A 256 -1.63 -15.09 13.82
CA ASN A 256 -1.65 -16.45 13.31
C ASN A 256 -2.74 -17.30 14.00
N LYS A 257 -2.89 -18.53 13.52
CA LYS A 257 -3.87 -19.48 14.06
C LYS A 257 -3.71 -19.68 15.58
N SER A 258 -2.48 -19.84 16.06
CA SER A 258 -2.21 -20.05 17.49
C SER A 258 -2.60 -18.84 18.35
N ALA A 259 -2.44 -17.62 17.83
CA ALA A 259 -2.94 -16.42 18.49
C ALA A 259 -4.49 -16.45 18.58
N GLY A 260 -5.17 -16.79 17.48
CA GLY A 260 -6.63 -16.93 17.43
C GLY A 260 -7.17 -17.99 18.39
N GLU A 261 -6.51 -19.15 18.49
CA GLU A 261 -6.93 -20.24 19.39
C GLU A 261 -6.84 -19.87 20.87
N ARG A 262 -5.99 -18.91 21.25
CA ARG A 262 -5.87 -18.39 22.61
C ARG A 262 -6.75 -17.20 22.91
N ALA A 263 -7.41 -16.66 21.89
CA ALA A 263 -8.27 -15.48 22.01
C ALA A 263 -9.74 -15.89 22.24
N ASP A 264 -10.49 -15.05 22.93
CA ASP A 264 -11.94 -15.13 23.04
C ASP A 264 -12.65 -14.01 22.25
N LEU A 265 -11.90 -12.98 21.86
CA LEU A 265 -12.42 -11.85 21.08
C LEU A 265 -11.34 -11.34 20.10
N LEU A 266 -11.74 -11.18 18.84
CA LEU A 266 -10.96 -10.55 17.79
C LEU A 266 -11.64 -9.24 17.36
N ILE A 267 -10.89 -8.14 17.41
CA ILE A 267 -11.34 -6.82 16.97
C ILE A 267 -10.58 -6.49 15.68
N VAL A 268 -11.29 -6.20 14.60
CA VAL A 268 -10.72 -5.85 13.30
C VAL A 268 -11.23 -4.48 12.88
N VAL A 269 -10.33 -3.55 12.60
CA VAL A 269 -10.66 -2.16 12.33
C VAL A 269 -10.05 -1.68 11.02
N GLY A 270 -10.91 -1.28 10.07
CA GLY A 270 -10.49 -0.61 8.83
C GLY A 270 -9.73 -1.50 7.86
N GLN A 271 -10.05 -2.78 7.82
CA GLN A 271 -9.55 -3.75 6.83
C GLN A 271 -10.56 -4.86 6.62
N SER A 272 -10.50 -5.52 5.46
CA SER A 272 -11.24 -6.77 5.26
C SER A 272 -10.76 -7.83 6.24
N LEU A 273 -11.70 -8.59 6.80
CA LEU A 273 -11.38 -9.69 7.71
C LEU A 273 -10.78 -10.83 6.88
N PHE A 274 -9.50 -10.94 6.93
CA PHE A 274 -8.60 -11.81 6.18
C PHE A 274 -8.90 -11.91 4.68
N ILE A 275 -7.85 -11.79 3.87
CA ILE A 275 -7.88 -12.12 2.45
C ILE A 275 -7.35 -13.53 2.33
N GLU A 276 -8.25 -14.51 2.18
CA GLU A 276 -7.84 -15.90 2.06
C GLU A 276 -7.05 -16.12 0.76
N ARG A 277 -5.84 -16.65 0.88
CA ARG A 277 -4.99 -17.07 -0.24
C ARG A 277 -5.10 -18.57 -0.50
N GLN A 278 -5.44 -19.33 0.53
CA GLN A 278 -5.53 -20.79 0.50
C GLN A 278 -6.66 -21.27 1.43
N ILE A 279 -7.20 -22.46 1.18
CA ILE A 279 -8.25 -23.04 2.00
C ILE A 279 -7.88 -23.12 3.50
N ARG A 280 -6.59 -23.36 3.81
CA ARG A 280 -6.10 -23.38 5.19
C ARG A 280 -6.25 -22.04 5.92
N ASP A 281 -6.32 -20.91 5.20
CA ASP A 281 -6.47 -19.58 5.79
C ASP A 281 -7.84 -19.41 6.47
N LEU A 282 -8.84 -20.24 6.10
CA LEU A 282 -10.13 -20.30 6.78
C LEU A 282 -10.00 -20.68 8.26
N ALA A 283 -8.92 -21.35 8.66
CA ALA A 283 -8.63 -21.70 10.04
C ALA A 283 -8.04 -20.56 10.89
N LEU A 284 -7.78 -19.40 10.31
CA LEU A 284 -7.29 -18.23 11.05
C LEU A 284 -8.31 -17.70 12.06
N ILE A 285 -9.60 -17.97 11.85
CA ILE A 285 -10.66 -17.71 12.83
C ILE A 285 -11.15 -19.05 13.38
N PRO A 286 -10.70 -19.46 14.56
CA PRO A 286 -11.16 -20.69 15.19
C PRO A 286 -12.64 -20.67 15.50
N PRO A 287 -13.33 -21.84 15.48
CA PRO A 287 -14.71 -21.93 15.92
C PRO A 287 -14.91 -21.36 17.33
N GLY A 288 -15.92 -20.50 17.50
CA GLY A 288 -16.25 -19.90 18.78
C GLY A 288 -15.52 -18.59 19.11
N LEU A 289 -14.53 -18.16 18.32
CA LEU A 289 -13.93 -16.85 18.47
C LEU A 289 -14.92 -15.76 18.07
N ALA A 290 -15.30 -14.91 19.03
CA ALA A 290 -16.16 -13.75 18.76
C ALA A 290 -15.38 -12.70 17.95
N VAL A 291 -16.05 -12.07 16.97
CA VAL A 291 -15.43 -11.05 16.13
C VAL A 291 -16.21 -9.73 16.20
N ILE A 292 -15.52 -8.63 16.47
CA ILE A 292 -16.01 -7.28 16.25
C ILE A 292 -15.35 -6.75 14.99
N HIS A 293 -16.14 -6.32 14.00
CA HIS A 293 -15.63 -5.80 12.75
C HIS A 293 -16.09 -4.36 12.53
N ILE A 294 -15.16 -3.43 12.41
CA ILE A 294 -15.38 -1.99 12.21
C ILE A 294 -14.84 -1.60 10.85
N ASP A 295 -15.69 -1.13 9.95
CA ASP A 295 -15.28 -0.67 8.61
C ASP A 295 -16.23 0.39 8.05
N ALA A 296 -15.70 1.26 7.19
CA ALA A 296 -16.47 2.24 6.43
C ALA A 296 -17.17 1.64 5.18
N ASP A 297 -16.86 0.38 4.84
CA ASP A 297 -17.50 -0.35 3.75
C ASP A 297 -18.38 -1.47 4.31
N PRO A 298 -19.73 -1.32 4.26
CA PRO A 298 -20.63 -2.35 4.79
C PRO A 298 -20.52 -3.68 4.04
N ARG A 299 -19.99 -3.68 2.81
CA ARG A 299 -19.85 -4.88 1.98
C ARG A 299 -18.79 -5.87 2.48
N VAL A 300 -17.88 -5.42 3.36
CA VAL A 300 -16.82 -6.28 3.91
C VAL A 300 -17.14 -6.78 5.31
N ILE A 301 -18.04 -6.11 6.03
CA ILE A 301 -18.49 -6.55 7.36
C ILE A 301 -19.29 -7.85 7.21
N ALA A 302 -18.91 -8.87 7.97
CA ALA A 302 -19.53 -10.20 7.95
C ALA A 302 -19.54 -10.88 6.55
N LYS A 303 -18.69 -10.47 5.62
CA LYS A 303 -18.67 -10.99 4.26
C LYS A 303 -18.31 -12.47 4.20
N ASN A 304 -17.19 -12.86 4.83
CA ASN A 304 -16.66 -14.22 4.77
C ASN A 304 -16.80 -14.97 6.11
N HIS A 305 -16.92 -14.25 7.22
CA HIS A 305 -16.99 -14.81 8.57
C HIS A 305 -18.11 -14.15 9.36
N PRO A 306 -18.84 -14.89 10.21
CA PRO A 306 -19.82 -14.31 11.09
C PRO A 306 -19.16 -13.35 12.09
N VAL A 307 -19.87 -12.29 12.47
CA VAL A 307 -19.40 -11.30 13.45
C VAL A 307 -20.36 -11.26 14.65
N ALA A 308 -19.80 -11.05 15.83
CA ALA A 308 -20.57 -10.85 17.06
C ALA A 308 -21.16 -9.44 17.11
N ALA A 309 -20.44 -8.45 16.54
CA ALA A 309 -20.92 -7.09 16.33
C ALA A 309 -20.26 -6.48 15.07
N GLY A 310 -21.07 -5.83 14.22
CA GLY A 310 -20.63 -5.15 13.00
C GLY A 310 -20.85 -3.65 13.11
N LEU A 311 -19.78 -2.85 13.20
CA LEU A 311 -19.85 -1.41 13.31
C LEU A 311 -19.57 -0.77 11.93
N TYR A 312 -20.63 -0.45 11.20
CA TYR A 312 -20.55 0.31 9.97
C TYR A 312 -20.41 1.81 10.28
N GLY A 313 -19.30 2.40 9.87
CA GLY A 313 -19.04 3.82 10.07
C GLY A 313 -17.58 4.20 9.85
N ASP A 314 -17.29 5.48 10.07
CA ASP A 314 -15.92 5.97 10.06
C ASP A 314 -15.12 5.28 11.18
N PRO A 315 -13.97 4.64 10.89
CA PRO A 315 -13.22 3.89 11.91
C PRO A 315 -12.88 4.71 13.15
N ARG A 316 -12.51 5.99 12.99
CA ARG A 316 -12.18 6.86 14.12
C ARG A 316 -13.40 7.16 14.96
N ALA A 317 -14.53 7.53 14.33
CA ALA A 317 -15.77 7.81 15.05
C ALA A 317 -16.31 6.57 15.79
N CYS A 318 -16.23 5.39 15.14
CA CYS A 318 -16.64 4.13 15.76
C CYS A 318 -15.78 3.81 17.00
N VAL A 319 -14.47 3.94 16.91
CA VAL A 319 -13.55 3.65 18.03
C VAL A 319 -13.70 4.68 19.15
N GLU A 320 -13.90 5.96 18.84
CA GLU A 320 -14.15 7.01 19.82
C GLU A 320 -15.38 6.71 20.68
N GLU A 321 -16.51 6.34 20.03
CA GLU A 321 -17.73 5.98 20.73
C GLU A 321 -17.59 4.66 21.49
N LEU A 322 -16.91 3.67 20.88
CA LEU A 322 -16.66 2.39 21.53
C LEU A 322 -15.84 2.53 22.82
N LEU A 323 -14.79 3.34 22.78
CA LEU A 323 -13.97 3.65 23.96
C LEU A 323 -14.79 4.31 25.06
N SER A 324 -15.65 5.26 24.69
CA SER A 324 -16.58 5.91 25.63
C SER A 324 -17.56 4.91 26.25
N ALA A 325 -18.19 4.04 25.45
CA ALA A 325 -19.12 3.03 25.90
C ALA A 325 -18.46 1.98 26.82
N VAL A 326 -17.23 1.55 26.48
CA VAL A 326 -16.43 0.62 27.30
C VAL A 326 -16.13 1.23 28.69
N ARG A 327 -15.72 2.49 28.75
CA ARG A 327 -15.47 3.20 30.01
C ARG A 327 -16.73 3.32 30.87
N GLN A 328 -17.86 3.62 30.24
CA GLN A 328 -19.13 3.75 30.94
C GLN A 328 -19.63 2.40 31.50
N LEU A 329 -19.53 1.31 30.72
CA LEU A 329 -20.00 -0.01 31.12
C LEU A 329 -19.07 -0.70 32.10
N GLY A 330 -17.76 -0.56 31.92
CA GLY A 330 -16.77 -1.29 32.72
C GLY A 330 -16.43 -0.64 34.04
N GLY A 331 -16.48 0.72 34.11
CA GLY A 331 -16.19 1.47 35.33
C GLY A 331 -14.88 1.05 36.00
N GLU A 332 -14.89 0.97 37.33
CA GLU A 332 -13.72 0.61 38.15
C GLU A 332 -13.27 -0.86 37.96
N SER A 333 -14.12 -1.74 37.41
CA SER A 333 -13.78 -3.16 37.22
C SER A 333 -12.75 -3.42 36.11
N LEU A 334 -12.51 -2.45 35.22
CA LEU A 334 -11.54 -2.59 34.13
C LEU A 334 -10.10 -2.65 34.64
N GLY A 335 -9.74 -1.82 35.60
CA GLY A 335 -8.36 -1.65 36.07
C GLY A 335 -7.68 -2.96 36.52
N PRO A 336 -8.25 -3.71 37.49
CA PRO A 336 -7.63 -4.93 38.00
C PRO A 336 -7.41 -5.99 36.90
N ARG A 337 -8.41 -6.20 36.01
CA ARG A 337 -8.33 -7.17 34.90
C ARG A 337 -7.30 -6.75 33.85
N ALA A 338 -7.26 -5.46 33.53
CA ALA A 338 -6.28 -4.94 32.58
C ALA A 338 -4.85 -5.09 33.14
N HIS A 339 -4.65 -4.85 34.42
CA HIS A 339 -3.34 -4.97 35.06
C HIS A 339 -2.81 -6.43 35.01
N GLU A 340 -3.65 -7.41 35.32
CA GLU A 340 -3.28 -8.83 35.22
C GLU A 340 -2.91 -9.24 33.80
N ARG A 341 -3.74 -8.88 32.79
CA ARG A 341 -3.47 -9.14 31.39
C ARG A 341 -2.20 -8.44 30.88
N ALA A 342 -1.98 -7.18 31.27
CA ALA A 342 -0.80 -6.43 30.88
C ALA A 342 0.49 -7.18 31.26
N ARG A 343 0.53 -7.70 32.50
CA ARG A 343 1.67 -8.50 32.97
C ARG A 343 1.87 -9.78 32.16
N GLU A 344 0.77 -10.52 31.84
CA GLU A 344 0.85 -11.71 31.00
C GLU A 344 1.40 -11.39 29.59
N ILE A 345 0.95 -10.27 29.00
CA ILE A 345 1.37 -9.83 27.66
C ILE A 345 2.86 -9.43 27.67
N GLU A 346 3.30 -8.71 28.70
CA GLU A 346 4.71 -8.31 28.84
C GLU A 346 5.62 -9.54 28.98
N GLU A 347 5.22 -10.55 29.78
CA GLU A 347 5.94 -11.81 29.89
C GLU A 347 5.97 -12.58 28.55
N GLU A 348 4.86 -12.59 27.80
CA GLU A 348 4.80 -13.20 26.47
C GLU A 348 5.72 -12.46 25.49
N LYS A 349 5.71 -11.12 25.49
CA LYS A 349 6.59 -10.30 24.66
C LYS A 349 8.06 -10.57 24.97
N ALA A 350 8.43 -10.61 26.24
CA ALA A 350 9.82 -10.91 26.65
C ALA A 350 10.29 -12.27 26.12
N ARG A 351 9.45 -13.33 26.21
CA ARG A 351 9.79 -14.64 25.66
C ARG A 351 9.95 -14.61 24.14
N ARG A 352 9.11 -13.84 23.43
CA ARG A 352 9.20 -13.69 21.96
C ARG A 352 10.48 -12.95 21.55
N GLU A 353 10.84 -11.89 22.28
CA GLU A 353 12.09 -11.16 22.02
C GLU A 353 13.34 -11.99 22.32
N ASP A 354 13.31 -12.87 23.33
CA ASP A 354 14.39 -13.83 23.55
C ASP A 354 14.52 -14.84 22.40
N ALA A 355 13.40 -15.37 21.91
CA ALA A 355 13.42 -16.28 20.77
C ALA A 355 13.95 -15.59 19.50
N LYS A 356 13.54 -14.33 19.27
CA LYS A 356 14.00 -13.50 18.15
C LYS A 356 15.52 -13.25 18.23
N ARG A 357 16.07 -12.96 19.42
CA ARG A 357 17.52 -12.80 19.61
C ARG A 357 18.31 -14.10 19.30
N LYS A 358 17.80 -15.24 19.73
CA LYS A 358 18.42 -16.54 19.43
C LYS A 358 18.43 -16.82 17.94
N GLU A 359 17.30 -16.68 17.28
CA GLU A 359 17.17 -16.85 15.84
C GLU A 359 18.10 -15.90 15.06
N MET A 360 18.20 -14.64 15.48
CA MET A 360 19.13 -13.68 14.89
C MET A 360 20.59 -14.16 15.01
N ALA A 361 20.99 -14.64 16.18
CA ALA A 361 22.35 -15.14 16.39
C ALA A 361 22.68 -16.37 15.55
N GLU A 362 21.72 -17.30 15.36
CA GLU A 362 21.89 -18.50 14.54
C GLU A 362 22.07 -18.20 13.05
N HIS A 363 21.51 -17.06 12.57
CA HIS A 363 21.51 -16.68 11.16
C HIS A 363 22.56 -15.63 10.80
N TRP A 364 23.25 -15.04 11.81
CA TRP A 364 24.05 -13.84 11.63
C TRP A 364 25.24 -13.99 10.68
N ASP A 365 26.00 -15.08 10.82
CA ASP A 365 27.26 -15.29 10.06
C ASP A 365 27.09 -16.21 8.85
N ARG A 366 25.85 -16.45 8.42
CA ARG A 366 25.59 -17.30 7.25
C ARG A 366 26.09 -16.64 5.95
N THR A 367 26.57 -17.48 5.05
CA THR A 367 26.90 -17.13 3.67
C THR A 367 26.23 -18.17 2.76
N PRO A 368 25.38 -17.77 1.78
CA PRO A 368 24.99 -16.40 1.45
C PRO A 368 24.34 -15.63 2.60
N ILE A 369 24.26 -14.30 2.47
CA ILE A 369 23.71 -13.42 3.51
C ILE A 369 22.30 -13.87 3.88
N SER A 370 22.02 -14.04 5.18
CA SER A 370 20.65 -14.32 5.62
C SER A 370 19.77 -13.07 5.54
N THR A 371 18.51 -13.28 5.20
CA THR A 371 17.51 -12.21 5.18
C THR A 371 17.33 -11.58 6.57
N THR A 372 17.46 -12.40 7.62
CA THR A 372 17.48 -11.93 9.02
C THR A 372 18.55 -10.87 9.25
N ARG A 373 19.80 -11.15 8.84
CA ARG A 373 20.90 -10.20 8.97
C ARG A 373 20.66 -8.94 8.12
N LEU A 374 20.25 -9.12 6.87
CA LEU A 374 19.93 -8.01 5.97
C LEU A 374 18.93 -7.04 6.62
N VAL A 375 17.83 -7.55 7.15
CA VAL A 375 16.78 -6.73 7.77
C VAL A 375 17.28 -6.03 9.05
N CYS A 376 18.02 -6.74 9.90
CA CYS A 376 18.58 -6.17 11.13
C CYS A 376 19.60 -5.05 10.84
N GLU A 377 20.50 -5.25 9.89
CA GLU A 377 21.50 -4.26 9.51
C GLU A 377 20.87 -3.08 8.75
N LEU A 378 19.84 -3.32 7.94
CA LEU A 378 19.04 -2.26 7.31
C LEU A 378 18.38 -1.38 8.39
N ARG A 379 17.77 -1.99 9.41
CA ARG A 379 17.16 -1.26 10.54
C ARG A 379 18.18 -0.37 11.26
N GLN A 380 19.39 -0.87 11.47
CA GLN A 380 20.47 -0.12 12.14
C GLN A 380 21.04 1.01 11.26
N ALA A 381 21.04 0.86 9.95
CA ALA A 381 21.52 1.86 9.00
C ALA A 381 20.54 3.01 8.79
N LEU A 382 19.25 2.80 9.04
CA LEU A 382 18.19 3.77 8.79
C LEU A 382 17.84 4.61 10.04
N PRO A 383 17.48 5.89 9.86
CA PRO A 383 16.92 6.69 10.93
C PRO A 383 15.57 6.11 11.42
N PRO A 384 15.19 6.38 12.68
CA PRO A 384 13.95 5.80 13.25
C PRO A 384 12.66 6.12 12.49
N ASN A 385 12.64 7.26 11.80
CA ASN A 385 11.49 7.75 11.03
C ASN A 385 11.59 7.44 9.52
N ALA A 386 12.49 6.54 9.11
CA ALA A 386 12.59 6.10 7.71
C ALA A 386 11.33 5.35 7.28
N ILE A 387 10.97 5.53 6.02
CA ILE A 387 9.84 4.84 5.41
C ILE A 387 10.37 3.65 4.60
N VAL A 388 9.80 2.47 4.81
CA VAL A 388 10.12 1.25 4.08
C VAL A 388 8.94 0.86 3.20
N ILE A 389 9.21 0.74 1.90
CA ILE A 389 8.26 0.23 0.92
C ILE A 389 8.59 -1.24 0.67
N ASP A 390 7.70 -2.12 1.08
CA ASP A 390 7.91 -3.57 1.09
C ASP A 390 7.23 -4.24 -0.11
N GLU A 391 8.06 -4.84 -0.97
CA GLU A 391 7.60 -5.72 -2.05
C GLU A 391 8.51 -6.94 -2.15
N VAL A 392 8.67 -7.66 -1.05
CA VAL A 392 9.54 -8.84 -0.96
C VAL A 392 8.72 -10.08 -0.62
N SER A 393 8.02 -10.65 -1.57
CA SER A 393 7.04 -11.73 -1.33
C SER A 393 7.56 -12.90 -0.49
N GLY A 394 8.81 -13.33 -0.70
CA GLY A 394 9.43 -14.44 0.05
C GLY A 394 10.06 -14.04 1.38
N SER A 395 10.35 -12.76 1.58
CA SER A 395 11.14 -12.26 2.71
C SER A 395 10.40 -11.27 3.60
N HIS A 396 9.15 -10.90 3.29
CA HIS A 396 8.40 -9.90 4.07
C HIS A 396 8.18 -10.33 5.53
N GLY A 397 8.09 -11.62 5.82
CA GLY A 397 8.00 -12.15 7.18
C GLY A 397 9.21 -11.79 8.04
N PHE A 398 10.41 -11.76 7.45
CA PHE A 398 11.62 -11.31 8.15
C PHE A 398 11.57 -9.81 8.46
N LEU A 399 11.11 -8.97 7.51
CA LEU A 399 10.95 -7.54 7.76
C LEU A 399 10.00 -7.29 8.94
N ARG A 400 8.85 -7.95 8.97
CA ARG A 400 7.89 -7.83 10.08
C ARG A 400 8.42 -8.34 11.42
N ARG A 401 9.28 -9.34 11.39
CA ARG A 401 9.81 -9.95 12.59
C ARG A 401 11.00 -9.18 13.18
N PHE A 402 11.87 -8.63 12.34
CA PHE A 402 13.15 -8.07 12.75
C PHE A 402 13.29 -6.56 12.56
N PHE A 403 12.30 -5.90 11.91
CA PHE A 403 12.29 -4.45 11.73
C PHE A 403 11.19 -3.81 12.58
N ASP A 404 11.53 -2.77 13.34
CA ASP A 404 10.59 -2.06 14.19
C ASP A 404 10.05 -0.82 13.50
N PHE A 405 8.71 -0.66 13.54
CA PHE A 405 7.99 0.50 13.05
C PHE A 405 7.35 1.22 14.24
N PRO A 406 8.04 2.23 14.84
CA PRO A 406 7.58 2.89 16.07
C PRO A 406 6.34 3.78 15.85
N GLU A 407 6.06 4.16 14.62
CA GLU A 407 4.94 5.02 14.25
C GLU A 407 4.15 4.44 13.07
N PRO A 408 2.83 4.67 13.01
CA PRO A 408 2.06 4.30 11.82
C PRO A 408 2.50 5.13 10.61
N GLY A 409 2.55 4.49 9.44
CA GLY A 409 2.94 5.15 8.19
C GLY A 409 4.43 5.11 7.86
N LEU A 410 5.21 4.32 8.57
CA LEU A 410 6.60 4.02 8.22
C LEU A 410 6.74 2.75 7.39
N HIS A 411 5.72 1.91 7.35
CA HIS A 411 5.66 0.69 6.56
C HIS A 411 4.54 0.78 5.52
N TYR A 412 4.91 0.51 4.27
CA TYR A 412 4.00 0.40 3.13
C TYR A 412 4.21 -0.95 2.47
N LEU A 413 3.14 -1.68 2.24
CA LEU A 413 3.18 -3.03 1.68
C LEU A 413 2.23 -3.12 0.50
N GLN A 414 2.69 -3.73 -0.58
CA GLN A 414 1.85 -4.08 -1.71
C GLN A 414 0.83 -5.16 -1.30
N THR A 415 -0.47 -4.82 -1.37
CA THR A 415 -1.54 -5.65 -0.77
C THR A 415 -2.22 -6.62 -1.74
N ALA A 416 -2.16 -6.35 -3.05
CA ALA A 416 -2.94 -7.08 -4.05
C ALA A 416 -2.13 -8.10 -4.88
N GLY A 417 -0.81 -8.07 -4.84
CA GLY A 417 0.06 -9.07 -5.48
C GLY A 417 0.47 -8.78 -6.92
N CYS A 418 0.14 -7.61 -7.51
CA CYS A 418 0.66 -7.22 -8.81
C CYS A 418 2.07 -6.65 -8.66
N LEU A 419 3.08 -7.41 -9.11
CA LEU A 419 4.50 -7.09 -8.91
C LEU A 419 4.96 -5.85 -9.70
N GLY A 420 6.07 -5.24 -9.23
CA GLY A 420 6.67 -4.04 -9.81
C GLY A 420 6.12 -2.73 -9.23
N TRP A 421 5.41 -2.79 -8.13
CA TRP A 421 4.84 -1.62 -7.45
C TRP A 421 5.87 -0.90 -6.54
N GLY A 422 6.71 -1.64 -5.81
CA GLY A 422 7.48 -1.11 -4.67
C GLY A 422 8.47 -0.01 -5.02
N LEU A 423 9.31 -0.19 -6.03
CA LEU A 423 10.27 0.83 -6.44
C LEU A 423 9.58 2.10 -6.94
N PRO A 424 8.61 2.07 -7.89
CA PRO A 424 7.89 3.27 -8.29
C PRO A 424 7.10 3.92 -7.14
N ALA A 425 6.44 3.14 -6.29
CA ALA A 425 5.70 3.67 -5.14
C ALA A 425 6.63 4.43 -4.18
N ALA A 426 7.85 3.93 -3.96
CA ALA A 426 8.86 4.63 -3.17
C ALA A 426 9.20 6.01 -3.72
N LEU A 427 9.22 6.18 -5.04
CA LEU A 427 9.42 7.49 -5.66
C LEU A 427 8.26 8.45 -5.34
N GLY A 428 7.02 7.96 -5.42
CA GLY A 428 5.83 8.73 -5.05
C GLY A 428 5.83 9.14 -3.58
N VAL A 429 6.16 8.20 -2.69
CA VAL A 429 6.28 8.46 -1.25
C VAL A 429 7.39 9.49 -0.96
N LYS A 430 8.54 9.39 -1.66
CA LYS A 430 9.64 10.35 -1.48
C LYS A 430 9.27 11.76 -1.93
N LEU A 431 8.49 11.90 -3.00
CA LEU A 431 7.96 13.22 -3.42
C LEU A 431 6.98 13.80 -2.39
N ALA A 432 6.23 12.95 -1.69
CA ALA A 432 5.31 13.36 -0.63
C ALA A 432 6.02 13.67 0.71
N SER A 433 7.19 13.05 0.94
CA SER A 433 7.96 13.15 2.20
C SER A 433 9.44 13.40 1.91
N PRO A 434 9.80 14.56 1.32
CA PRO A 434 11.15 14.83 0.82
C PRO A 434 12.23 14.83 1.90
N GLU A 435 11.86 15.13 3.15
CA GLU A 435 12.77 15.18 4.30
C GLU A 435 13.03 13.81 4.94
N ARG A 436 12.20 12.80 4.66
CA ARG A 436 12.36 11.44 5.22
C ARG A 436 13.23 10.57 4.32
N GLU A 437 14.00 9.66 4.90
CA GLU A 437 14.62 8.60 4.14
C GLU A 437 13.54 7.61 3.70
N VAL A 438 13.55 7.26 2.40
CA VAL A 438 12.63 6.28 1.82
C VAL A 438 13.44 5.17 1.17
N VAL A 439 13.18 3.95 1.59
CA VAL A 439 13.83 2.75 1.07
C VAL A 439 12.79 1.86 0.38
N ALA A 440 13.07 1.48 -0.86
CA ALA A 440 12.35 0.41 -1.53
C ALA A 440 13.04 -0.93 -1.19
N PHE A 441 12.40 -1.75 -0.35
CA PHE A 441 12.85 -3.09 0.00
C PHE A 441 12.11 -4.07 -0.90
N VAL A 442 12.77 -4.53 -1.97
CA VAL A 442 12.11 -5.24 -3.07
C VAL A 442 12.87 -6.51 -3.45
N GLY A 443 12.15 -7.53 -3.90
CA GLY A 443 12.76 -8.73 -4.48
C GLY A 443 13.35 -8.46 -5.87
N ASP A 444 14.34 -9.27 -6.27
CA ASP A 444 14.94 -9.22 -7.61
C ASP A 444 13.89 -9.39 -8.72
N GLY A 445 13.00 -10.36 -8.61
CA GLY A 445 11.90 -10.55 -9.55
C GLY A 445 10.98 -9.33 -9.63
N SER A 446 10.63 -8.70 -8.51
CA SER A 446 9.79 -7.49 -8.48
C SER A 446 10.50 -6.29 -9.08
N PHE A 447 11.79 -6.10 -8.80
CA PHE A 447 12.61 -5.05 -9.39
C PHE A 447 12.64 -5.12 -10.92
N LEU A 448 12.75 -6.34 -11.46
CA LEU A 448 12.86 -6.57 -12.90
C LEU A 448 11.57 -6.29 -13.71
N TYR A 449 10.44 -6.06 -13.06
CA TYR A 449 9.24 -5.57 -13.73
C TYR A 449 9.43 -4.16 -14.28
N TYR A 450 9.98 -3.23 -13.48
CA TYR A 450 10.11 -1.82 -13.86
C TYR A 450 11.43 -1.18 -13.41
N PRO A 451 12.61 -1.72 -13.77
CA PRO A 451 13.90 -1.12 -13.42
C PRO A 451 14.07 0.29 -13.98
N GLN A 452 13.39 0.60 -15.10
CA GLN A 452 13.38 1.93 -15.71
C GLN A 452 12.70 3.01 -14.84
N ALA A 453 12.05 2.66 -13.72
CA ALA A 453 11.62 3.63 -12.72
C ALA A 453 12.80 4.44 -12.16
N LEU A 454 13.99 3.83 -12.11
CA LEU A 454 15.24 4.53 -11.74
C LEU A 454 15.59 5.68 -12.68
N TRP A 455 15.26 5.58 -13.98
CA TRP A 455 15.43 6.70 -14.90
C TRP A 455 14.59 7.91 -14.46
N THR A 456 13.32 7.70 -14.10
CA THR A 456 12.47 8.76 -13.55
C THR A 456 13.06 9.34 -12.26
N ALA A 457 13.55 8.47 -11.36
CA ALA A 457 14.22 8.90 -10.14
C ALA A 457 15.43 9.80 -10.44
N CYS A 458 16.29 9.42 -11.38
CA CYS A 458 17.47 10.18 -11.78
C CYS A 458 17.09 11.52 -12.43
N ARG A 459 16.13 11.50 -13.37
CA ARG A 459 15.66 12.69 -14.07
C ARG A 459 15.15 13.77 -13.12
N TYR A 460 14.36 13.37 -12.12
CA TYR A 460 13.75 14.30 -11.16
C TYR A 460 14.52 14.40 -9.85
N ARG A 461 15.70 13.78 -9.75
CA ARG A 461 16.57 13.79 -8.56
C ARG A 461 15.82 13.36 -7.30
N ILE A 462 15.07 12.26 -7.39
CA ILE A 462 14.32 11.68 -6.27
C ILE A 462 15.24 10.68 -5.55
N PRO A 463 15.83 11.02 -4.40
CA PRO A 463 16.83 10.19 -3.73
C PRO A 463 16.14 9.04 -2.96
N VAL A 464 15.94 7.92 -3.64
CA VAL A 464 15.46 6.67 -3.05
C VAL A 464 16.57 5.62 -3.13
N VAL A 465 16.74 4.85 -2.07
CA VAL A 465 17.61 3.67 -2.05
C VAL A 465 16.76 2.43 -2.25
N ALA A 466 17.02 1.68 -3.32
CA ALA A 466 16.43 0.37 -3.53
C ALA A 466 17.36 -0.71 -2.98
N VAL A 467 16.92 -1.43 -1.97
CA VAL A 467 17.61 -2.60 -1.42
C VAL A 467 16.97 -3.85 -2.00
N ILE A 468 17.73 -4.56 -2.83
CA ILE A 468 17.24 -5.71 -3.56
C ILE A 468 17.57 -6.99 -2.80
N CYS A 469 16.54 -7.74 -2.42
CA CYS A 469 16.67 -9.10 -1.89
C CYS A 469 16.86 -10.05 -3.07
N ASN A 470 18.11 -10.25 -3.50
CA ASN A 470 18.44 -11.02 -4.68
C ASN A 470 18.69 -12.50 -4.34
N ASN A 471 17.66 -13.32 -4.49
CA ASN A 471 17.71 -14.76 -4.37
C ASN A 471 17.72 -15.48 -5.73
N ARG A 472 17.72 -14.73 -6.84
CA ARG A 472 17.73 -15.19 -8.23
C ARG A 472 16.56 -16.09 -8.60
N SER A 473 15.39 -15.87 -7.97
CA SER A 473 14.20 -16.67 -8.27
C SER A 473 12.90 -16.03 -7.82
N TYR A 474 11.78 -16.47 -8.40
CA TYR A 474 10.46 -16.31 -7.82
C TYR A 474 10.31 -17.30 -6.65
N LEU A 475 10.90 -16.94 -5.50
CA LEU A 475 11.10 -17.84 -4.37
C LEU A 475 9.80 -18.45 -3.82
N ASN A 476 8.71 -17.70 -3.78
CA ASN A 476 7.43 -18.25 -3.33
C ASN A 476 7.00 -19.44 -4.19
N ASP A 477 7.04 -19.28 -5.51
CA ASP A 477 6.66 -20.34 -6.45
C ASP A 477 7.62 -21.51 -6.36
N LYS A 478 8.92 -21.23 -6.20
CA LYS A 478 9.96 -22.25 -6.01
C LYS A 478 9.68 -23.11 -4.76
N ILE A 479 9.32 -22.47 -3.65
CA ILE A 479 8.96 -23.18 -2.40
C ILE A 479 7.67 -23.98 -2.58
N PHE A 480 6.66 -23.44 -3.24
CA PHE A 480 5.44 -24.19 -3.51
C PHE A 480 5.68 -25.41 -4.41
N LEU A 481 6.52 -25.30 -5.44
CA LEU A 481 6.95 -26.44 -6.26
C LEU A 481 7.65 -27.49 -5.40
N LYS A 482 8.56 -27.08 -4.51
CA LYS A 482 9.25 -27.97 -3.59
C LYS A 482 8.29 -28.69 -2.64
N LEU A 483 7.36 -27.96 -2.02
CA LEU A 483 6.38 -28.51 -1.09
C LEU A 483 5.40 -29.47 -1.78
N ARG A 484 5.09 -29.24 -3.07
CA ARG A 484 4.24 -30.12 -3.87
C ARG A 484 4.90 -31.49 -4.11
N GLY A 485 6.24 -31.59 -4.09
CA GLY A 485 6.98 -32.86 -4.23
C GLY A 485 6.85 -33.52 -5.60
N GLY A 486 6.43 -32.79 -6.65
CA GLY A 486 6.28 -33.27 -8.01
C GLY A 486 7.62 -33.47 -8.74
N PRO A 487 7.59 -33.78 -10.07
CA PRO A 487 8.81 -34.06 -10.85
C PRO A 487 9.88 -32.97 -10.76
N THR A 488 9.47 -31.68 -10.74
CA THR A 488 10.39 -30.54 -10.59
C THR A 488 11.20 -30.63 -9.30
N ALA A 489 10.53 -30.91 -8.17
CA ALA A 489 11.19 -31.05 -6.88
C ALA A 489 12.05 -32.31 -6.79
N GLN A 490 11.56 -33.45 -7.33
CA GLN A 490 12.27 -34.75 -7.34
C GLN A 490 13.56 -34.69 -8.17
N GLN A 491 13.55 -33.92 -9.27
CA GLN A 491 14.70 -33.73 -10.15
C GLN A 491 15.55 -32.52 -9.78
N ASN A 492 15.16 -31.74 -8.76
CA ASN A 492 15.78 -30.46 -8.37
C ASN A 492 15.93 -29.48 -9.55
N ARG A 493 14.89 -29.35 -10.38
CA ARG A 493 14.88 -28.56 -11.62
C ARG A 493 13.87 -27.42 -11.48
N TYR A 494 14.37 -26.20 -11.27
CA TYR A 494 13.55 -25.01 -10.98
C TYR A 494 13.66 -23.92 -12.05
N GLU A 495 14.07 -24.29 -13.28
CA GLU A 495 14.31 -23.35 -14.40
C GLU A 495 13.08 -22.51 -14.75
N THR A 496 11.88 -22.97 -14.41
CA THR A 496 10.63 -22.25 -14.66
C THR A 496 10.40 -21.06 -13.70
N VAL A 497 11.14 -21.00 -12.62
CA VAL A 497 11.01 -19.98 -11.58
C VAL A 497 12.33 -19.33 -11.18
N ASP A 498 13.47 -19.89 -11.59
CA ASP A 498 14.79 -19.31 -11.38
C ASP A 498 15.06 -18.20 -12.39
N ILE A 499 15.64 -17.09 -11.92
CA ILE A 499 16.05 -15.93 -12.72
C ILE A 499 17.57 -16.01 -12.93
N THR A 500 18.00 -17.09 -13.58
CA THR A 500 19.39 -17.41 -13.88
C THR A 500 19.53 -17.73 -15.36
N GLU A 501 20.76 -17.80 -15.87
CA GLU A 501 21.10 -18.28 -17.24
C GLU A 501 20.41 -17.51 -18.38
N PRO A 502 20.67 -16.17 -18.52
CA PRO A 502 21.74 -15.45 -17.81
C PRO A 502 21.30 -14.85 -16.47
N ASN A 503 22.21 -14.70 -15.52
CA ASN A 503 21.99 -13.83 -14.37
C ASN A 503 21.84 -12.38 -14.81
N VAL A 504 20.86 -11.68 -14.26
CA VAL A 504 20.69 -10.25 -14.51
C VAL A 504 21.65 -9.47 -13.62
N ASP A 505 22.46 -8.61 -14.22
CA ASP A 505 23.29 -7.65 -13.48
C ASP A 505 22.45 -6.43 -13.10
N ILE A 506 21.85 -6.47 -11.92
CA ILE A 506 20.97 -5.42 -11.39
C ILE A 506 21.72 -4.09 -11.23
N VAL A 507 22.99 -4.14 -10.84
CA VAL A 507 23.83 -2.95 -10.67
C VAL A 507 24.04 -2.25 -12.02
N ARG A 508 24.34 -3.00 -13.08
CA ARG A 508 24.46 -2.42 -14.42
C ARG A 508 23.14 -1.88 -14.95
N CYS A 509 22.01 -2.53 -14.65
CA CYS A 509 20.70 -1.98 -15.00
C CYS A 509 20.47 -0.61 -14.34
N ALA A 510 20.84 -0.45 -13.08
CA ALA A 510 20.75 0.83 -12.37
C ALA A 510 21.70 1.89 -12.96
N GLN A 511 22.95 1.52 -13.21
CA GLN A 511 23.96 2.41 -13.78
C GLN A 511 23.64 2.87 -15.20
N ALA A 512 23.01 2.01 -16.01
CA ALA A 512 22.59 2.35 -17.39
C ALA A 512 21.60 3.52 -17.46
N VAL A 513 20.85 3.77 -16.39
CA VAL A 513 19.89 4.88 -16.29
C VAL A 513 20.37 6.02 -15.39
N GLY A 514 21.64 5.98 -14.92
CA GLY A 514 22.28 7.05 -14.15
C GLY A 514 22.17 6.90 -12.62
N ALA A 515 21.58 5.83 -12.09
CA ALA A 515 21.54 5.55 -10.66
C ALA A 515 22.89 5.01 -10.15
N ALA A 516 23.18 5.18 -8.87
CA ALA A 516 24.28 4.46 -8.22
C ALA A 516 23.91 2.99 -8.05
N GLY A 517 24.89 2.11 -7.99
CA GLY A 517 24.64 0.69 -7.74
C GLY A 517 25.86 0.01 -7.14
N GLU A 518 25.60 -0.85 -6.16
CA GLU A 518 26.60 -1.67 -5.50
C GLU A 518 26.02 -3.08 -5.23
N SER A 519 26.82 -4.12 -5.54
CA SER A 519 26.46 -5.51 -5.27
C SER A 519 27.14 -5.96 -3.98
N VAL A 520 26.40 -6.67 -3.14
CA VAL A 520 26.82 -7.15 -1.82
C VAL A 520 26.64 -8.67 -1.72
N GLU A 521 27.75 -9.39 -1.68
CA GLU A 521 27.76 -10.85 -1.55
C GLU A 521 28.24 -11.32 -0.17
N ARG A 522 28.97 -10.45 0.55
CA ARG A 522 29.55 -10.80 1.84
C ARG A 522 28.90 -9.99 2.96
N PRO A 523 28.61 -10.66 4.10
CA PRO A 523 27.95 -10.04 5.23
C PRO A 523 28.64 -8.78 5.77
N ASP A 524 29.97 -8.75 5.81
CA ASP A 524 30.76 -7.61 6.31
C ASP A 524 30.72 -6.36 5.42
N ALA A 525 30.34 -6.51 4.15
CA ALA A 525 30.19 -5.42 3.20
C ALA A 525 28.83 -4.73 3.27
N LEU A 526 27.81 -5.33 3.93
CA LEU A 526 26.41 -4.89 3.86
C LEU A 526 26.20 -3.50 4.49
N VAL A 527 26.59 -3.31 5.75
CA VAL A 527 26.43 -2.01 6.44
C VAL A 527 27.20 -0.90 5.75
N PRO A 528 28.48 -1.10 5.32
CA PRO A 528 29.18 -0.08 4.54
C PRO A 528 28.47 0.31 3.25
N ALA A 529 27.91 -0.65 2.49
CA ALA A 529 27.19 -0.39 1.24
C ALA A 529 25.90 0.40 1.50
N LEU A 530 25.08 -0.01 2.47
CA LEU A 530 23.86 0.71 2.87
C LEU A 530 24.18 2.17 3.27
N LYS A 531 25.21 2.40 4.08
CA LYS A 531 25.61 3.74 4.51
C LYS A 531 26.07 4.60 3.34
N ARG A 532 26.84 4.05 2.39
CA ARG A 532 27.24 4.78 1.16
C ARG A 532 26.02 5.19 0.35
N ALA A 533 25.13 4.23 0.05
CA ALA A 533 23.93 4.48 -0.74
C ALA A 533 23.03 5.58 -0.12
N LEU A 534 22.85 5.56 1.19
CA LEU A 534 22.07 6.58 1.93
C LEU A 534 22.77 7.95 1.95
N ALA A 535 24.10 7.98 2.03
CA ALA A 535 24.87 9.23 2.08
C ALA A 535 24.94 9.98 0.75
N GLU A 536 24.82 9.28 -0.40
CA GLU A 536 24.94 9.88 -1.73
C GLU A 536 23.81 10.85 -2.09
N LYS A 537 22.65 10.78 -1.43
CA LYS A 537 21.46 11.62 -1.67
C LYS A 537 21.05 11.68 -3.15
N ARG A 538 21.23 10.57 -3.84
CA ARG A 538 20.77 10.33 -5.22
C ARG A 538 20.16 8.93 -5.33
N PRO A 539 19.43 8.61 -6.43
CA PRO A 539 18.91 7.26 -6.63
C PRO A 539 20.02 6.21 -6.58
N ALA A 540 19.85 5.18 -5.76
CA ALA A 540 20.86 4.14 -5.58
C ALA A 540 20.21 2.76 -5.44
N VAL A 541 20.95 1.72 -5.86
CA VAL A 541 20.59 0.31 -5.72
C VAL A 541 21.66 -0.40 -4.90
N VAL A 542 21.27 -1.12 -3.88
CA VAL A 542 22.11 -2.07 -3.14
C VAL A 542 21.56 -3.47 -3.45
N ASP A 543 22.26 -4.20 -4.31
CA ASP A 543 21.90 -5.55 -4.74
C ASP A 543 22.50 -6.57 -3.77
N VAL A 544 21.70 -7.10 -2.85
CA VAL A 544 22.13 -8.00 -1.79
C VAL A 544 21.83 -9.44 -2.15
N HIS A 545 22.88 -10.24 -2.35
CA HIS A 545 22.77 -11.65 -2.64
C HIS A 545 22.45 -12.44 -1.36
N ILE A 546 21.20 -12.89 -1.27
CA ILE A 546 20.69 -13.63 -0.12
C ILE A 546 20.58 -15.13 -0.40
N ASP A 547 20.36 -15.92 0.65
CA ASP A 547 20.14 -17.36 0.53
C ASP A 547 18.94 -17.64 -0.41
N PRO A 548 19.14 -18.42 -1.50
CA PRO A 548 18.10 -18.70 -2.50
C PRO A 548 16.98 -19.62 -2.01
N TRP A 549 17.07 -20.11 -0.77
CA TRP A 549 16.08 -21.00 -0.16
C TRP A 549 15.52 -20.47 1.16
N GLU A 550 16.02 -19.35 1.65
CA GLU A 550 15.55 -18.75 2.89
C GLU A 550 14.20 -18.05 2.66
N TRP A 551 13.17 -18.81 2.96
CA TRP A 551 11.79 -18.36 2.89
C TRP A 551 11.36 -17.91 4.29
N GLY A 552 10.76 -16.72 4.37
CA GLY A 552 10.43 -16.09 5.65
C GLY A 552 9.53 -16.93 6.53
N PRO A 553 9.48 -16.63 7.84
CA PRO A 553 8.52 -17.22 8.73
C PRO A 553 7.12 -16.82 8.25
N HIS A 554 6.64 -17.53 7.25
CA HIS A 554 5.23 -17.59 7.00
C HIS A 554 4.68 -18.39 8.16
N GLU A 555 3.98 -17.74 9.05
CA GLU A 555 3.24 -18.42 10.09
C GLU A 555 2.20 -19.30 9.38
N MET A 556 2.63 -20.54 9.09
CA MET A 556 1.83 -21.59 8.47
C MET A 556 0.84 -22.15 9.47
#